data_10dceb6f9638c56507fb2c5ea8bed67d
#
_entry.id   10dceb6f9638c56507fb2c5ea8bed67d
#
_cell.length_a   1.000
_cell.length_b   1.000
_cell.length_c   1.000
_cell.angle_alpha   90.00
_cell.angle_beta   90.00
_cell.angle_gamma   90.00
#
_symmetry.space_group_name_H-M   'P 1'
#
loop_
_entity.id
_entity.type
_entity.pdbx_description
1 polymer ?
#
loop_
_entity_poly.entity_id
_entity_poly.type
_entity_poly.pdbx_seq_one_letter_code
_entity_poly.pdbx_strand_id
1 'polypeptide(L)'
;TKKYHDPNPKNKSFGAKVVVTLNNGKKIVEQLDRADAHPYGARPFKRQNYIQKFLTLTDGILDKKESSRFLKTVQNLKNLKSGELNKLNIQLKRSQIKKNTKKGIF
;
A
#
# COMPACT_ATOMS: atom_id res chain seq x y z
N THR A 1 12.07 -4.86 21.82
CA THR A 1 11.59 -6.17 22.28
C THR A 1 12.03 -7.25 21.32
N LYS A 2 12.30 -8.46 21.83
CA LYS A 2 12.84 -9.61 21.04
C LYS A 2 12.04 -9.90 19.75
N LYS A 3 10.72 -9.80 19.75
CA LYS A 3 9.89 -10.10 18.57
C LYS A 3 10.14 -9.13 17.37
N TYR A 4 10.57 -7.91 17.58
CA TYR A 4 10.85 -6.98 16.49
C TYR A 4 12.20 -7.24 15.81
N HIS A 5 13.10 -7.93 16.52
CA HIS A 5 14.44 -8.24 16.05
C HIS A 5 14.67 -9.74 15.82
N ASP A 6 13.59 -10.54 15.85
CA ASP A 6 13.71 -11.97 15.58
C ASP A 6 14.23 -12.19 14.16
N PRO A 7 15.32 -12.96 13.98
CA PRO A 7 15.85 -13.24 12.64
C PRO A 7 14.91 -14.11 11.81
N ASN A 8 14.03 -14.88 12.46
CA ASN A 8 13.05 -15.69 11.77
C ASN A 8 11.86 -14.79 11.31
N PRO A 9 11.62 -14.62 10.00
CA PRO A 9 10.55 -13.78 9.51
C PRO A 9 9.16 -14.26 9.92
N LYS A 10 9.00 -15.53 10.29
CA LYS A 10 7.73 -16.05 10.82
C LYS A 10 7.42 -15.53 12.22
N ASN A 11 8.44 -15.24 13.02
CA ASN A 11 8.29 -14.76 14.39
C ASN A 11 8.35 -13.24 14.45
N LYS A 12 9.05 -12.61 13.49
CA LYS A 12 9.22 -11.16 13.43
C LYS A 12 7.86 -10.47 13.29
N SER A 13 7.60 -9.51 14.15
CA SER A 13 6.36 -8.74 14.12
C SER A 13 6.63 -7.25 14.30
N PHE A 14 5.83 -6.43 13.61
CA PHE A 14 5.76 -4.99 13.79
C PHE A 14 4.34 -4.68 14.21
N GLY A 15 4.09 -4.81 15.51
CA GLY A 15 2.76 -4.63 16.05
C GLY A 15 2.47 -3.20 16.44
N ALA A 16 1.20 -2.92 16.62
CA ALA A 16 0.70 -1.67 17.16
C ALA A 16 -0.31 -1.95 18.27
N LYS A 17 -0.34 -1.05 19.26
CA LYS A 17 -1.34 -1.04 20.32
C LYS A 17 -1.95 0.34 20.39
N VAL A 18 -3.26 0.40 20.38
CA VAL A 18 -4.04 1.63 20.55
C VAL A 18 -4.82 1.54 21.85
N VAL A 19 -4.76 2.59 22.65
CA VAL A 19 -5.53 2.73 23.88
C VAL A 19 -6.33 4.02 23.77
N VAL A 20 -7.66 3.90 23.75
CA VAL A 20 -8.57 5.03 23.75
C VAL A 20 -9.21 5.12 25.12
N THR A 21 -9.02 6.26 25.80
CA THR A 21 -9.71 6.53 27.06
C THR A 21 -10.89 7.43 26.78
N LEU A 22 -12.08 6.97 27.11
CA LEU A 22 -13.32 7.74 26.96
C LEU A 22 -13.48 8.75 28.10
N ASN A 23 -14.34 9.76 27.91
CA ASN A 23 -14.60 10.79 28.92
C ASN A 23 -15.11 10.24 30.26
N ASN A 24 -15.75 9.08 30.25
CA ASN A 24 -16.20 8.38 31.46
C ASN A 24 -15.10 7.51 32.12
N GLY A 25 -13.84 7.62 31.67
CA GLY A 25 -12.71 6.85 32.18
C GLY A 25 -12.58 5.43 31.64
N LYS A 26 -13.55 4.91 30.87
CA LYS A 26 -13.47 3.58 30.25
C LYS A 26 -12.37 3.56 29.20
N LYS A 27 -11.57 2.50 29.20
CA LYS A 27 -10.52 2.28 28.20
C LYS A 27 -10.95 1.21 27.19
N ILE A 28 -10.74 1.54 25.91
CA ILE A 28 -10.83 0.60 24.80
C ILE A 28 -9.40 0.31 24.38
N VAL A 29 -9.02 -0.96 24.33
CA VAL A 29 -7.66 -1.38 24.00
C VAL A 29 -7.74 -2.36 22.83
N GLU A 30 -7.04 -2.02 21.76
CA GLU A 30 -6.81 -2.89 20.62
C GLU A 30 -5.31 -3.09 20.42
N GLN A 31 -4.91 -4.31 20.16
CA GLN A 31 -3.54 -4.66 19.87
C GLN A 31 -3.46 -5.67 18.74
N LEU A 32 -2.60 -5.38 17.77
CA LEU A 32 -2.33 -6.25 16.66
C LEU A 32 -0.81 -6.44 16.57
N ASP A 33 -0.33 -7.63 16.85
CA ASP A 33 1.12 -7.92 16.82
C ASP A 33 1.66 -7.97 15.38
N ARG A 34 0.81 -8.31 14.41
CA ARG A 34 1.18 -8.41 13.00
C ARG A 34 0.03 -7.97 12.12
N ALA A 35 0.33 -7.15 11.12
CA ALA A 35 -0.67 -6.73 10.14
C ALA A 35 -1.31 -7.94 9.43
N ASP A 36 -2.62 -7.90 9.24
CA ASP A 36 -3.36 -8.98 8.57
C ASP A 36 -2.81 -9.28 7.17
N ALA A 37 -2.41 -8.23 6.44
CA ALA A 37 -1.87 -8.31 5.10
C ALA A 37 -0.43 -8.86 5.03
N HIS A 38 0.23 -9.04 6.16
CA HIS A 38 1.59 -9.62 6.20
C HIS A 38 1.57 -11.06 5.63
N PRO A 39 2.64 -11.57 4.99
CA PRO A 39 2.69 -12.95 4.48
C PRO A 39 2.33 -14.02 5.51
N TYR A 40 2.57 -13.76 6.78
CA TYR A 40 2.20 -14.63 7.91
C TYR A 40 1.10 -14.03 8.81
N GLY A 41 0.35 -13.06 8.28
CA GLY A 41 -0.80 -12.47 8.95
C GLY A 41 -2.07 -13.30 8.77
N ALA A 42 -3.17 -12.84 9.36
CA ALA A 42 -4.45 -13.54 9.29
C ALA A 42 -5.07 -13.54 7.88
N ARG A 43 -4.75 -12.52 7.06
CA ARG A 43 -5.26 -12.35 5.69
C ARG A 43 -4.14 -11.90 4.75
N PRO A 44 -3.17 -12.78 4.42
CA PRO A 44 -2.01 -12.42 3.61
C PRO A 44 -2.42 -11.84 2.25
N PHE A 45 -1.83 -10.72 1.87
CA PHE A 45 -2.09 -10.13 0.57
C PHE A 45 -1.57 -11.04 -0.55
N LYS A 46 -2.45 -11.31 -1.51
CA LYS A 46 -2.16 -11.95 -2.79
C LYS A 46 -2.08 -10.87 -3.87
N ARG A 47 -1.60 -11.26 -5.06
CA ARG A 47 -1.51 -10.36 -6.22
C ARG A 47 -2.78 -9.53 -6.44
N GLN A 48 -3.95 -10.18 -6.33
CA GLN A 48 -5.24 -9.52 -6.55
C GLN A 48 -5.50 -8.38 -5.55
N ASN A 49 -5.07 -8.53 -4.30
CA ASN A 49 -5.21 -7.49 -3.29
C ASN A 49 -4.37 -6.25 -3.63
N TYR A 50 -3.15 -6.45 -4.16
CA TYR A 50 -2.30 -5.34 -4.60
C TYR A 50 -2.88 -4.63 -5.83
N ILE A 51 -3.43 -5.41 -6.79
CA ILE A 51 -4.12 -4.84 -7.96
C ILE A 51 -5.31 -4.00 -7.51
N GLN A 52 -6.16 -4.53 -6.63
CA GLN A 52 -7.31 -3.81 -6.10
C GLN A 52 -6.90 -2.55 -5.35
N LYS A 53 -5.86 -2.63 -4.51
CA LYS A 53 -5.30 -1.46 -3.82
C LYS A 53 -4.83 -0.40 -4.80
N PHE A 54 -4.12 -0.78 -5.86
CA PHE A 54 -3.70 0.14 -6.91
C PHE A 54 -4.91 0.83 -7.56
N LEU A 55 -5.91 0.06 -7.98
CA LEU A 55 -7.11 0.60 -8.63
C LEU A 55 -7.85 1.58 -7.71
N THR A 56 -8.01 1.24 -6.43
CA THR A 56 -8.65 2.12 -5.44
C THR A 56 -7.88 3.42 -5.24
N LEU A 57 -6.56 3.35 -5.13
CA LEU A 57 -5.72 4.54 -4.88
C LEU A 57 -5.58 5.44 -6.11
N THR A 58 -5.79 4.91 -7.31
CA THR A 58 -5.67 5.65 -8.56
C THR A 58 -7.02 6.05 -9.15
N ASP A 59 -8.12 5.71 -8.48
CA ASP A 59 -9.46 6.08 -8.91
C ASP A 59 -9.61 7.62 -8.97
N GLY A 60 -10.18 8.11 -10.06
CA GLY A 60 -10.28 9.55 -10.33
C GLY A 60 -8.96 10.26 -10.68
N ILE A 61 -7.83 9.55 -10.64
CA ILE A 61 -6.50 10.09 -11.00
C ILE A 61 -6.05 9.57 -12.35
N LEU A 62 -6.10 8.24 -12.54
CA LEU A 62 -5.73 7.58 -13.78
C LEU A 62 -6.98 7.20 -14.58
N ASP A 63 -6.89 7.38 -15.91
CA ASP A 63 -7.89 6.78 -16.78
C ASP A 63 -7.72 5.24 -16.87
N LYS A 64 -8.79 4.56 -17.27
CA LYS A 64 -8.82 3.08 -17.37
C LYS A 64 -7.73 2.53 -18.31
N LYS A 65 -7.41 3.28 -19.38
CA LYS A 65 -6.40 2.86 -20.36
C LYS A 65 -5.01 2.83 -19.74
N GLU A 66 -4.66 3.90 -19.02
CA GLU A 66 -3.35 3.98 -18.36
C GLU A 66 -3.22 3.00 -17.19
N SER A 67 -4.26 2.87 -16.37
CA SER A 67 -4.30 1.87 -15.29
C SER A 67 -4.08 0.46 -15.82
N SER A 68 -4.76 0.10 -16.92
CA SER A 68 -4.62 -1.21 -17.56
C SER A 68 -3.23 -1.41 -18.17
N ARG A 69 -2.70 -0.37 -18.85
CA ARG A 69 -1.35 -0.40 -19.43
C ARG A 69 -0.30 -0.64 -18.34
N PHE A 70 -0.36 0.15 -17.27
CA PHE A 70 0.58 0.05 -16.17
C PHE A 70 0.54 -1.32 -15.50
N LEU A 71 -0.66 -1.78 -15.10
CA LEU A 71 -0.82 -3.10 -14.48
C LEU A 71 -0.32 -4.24 -15.38
N LYS A 72 -0.62 -4.18 -16.69
CA LYS A 72 -0.11 -5.18 -17.65
C LYS A 72 1.42 -5.16 -17.72
N THR A 73 2.02 -3.97 -17.74
CA THR A 73 3.47 -3.81 -17.78
C THR A 73 4.13 -4.38 -16.52
N VAL A 74 3.63 -4.01 -15.33
CA VAL A 74 4.18 -4.48 -14.05
C VAL A 74 4.03 -6.00 -13.90
N GLN A 75 2.89 -6.57 -14.32
CA GLN A 75 2.67 -8.01 -14.25
C GLN A 75 3.56 -8.80 -15.23
N ASN A 76 4.04 -8.13 -16.28
CA ASN A 76 4.94 -8.71 -17.29
C ASN A 76 6.38 -8.25 -17.15
N LEU A 77 6.77 -7.79 -15.96
CA LEU A 77 8.09 -7.20 -15.67
C LEU A 77 9.25 -8.06 -16.15
N LYS A 78 9.18 -9.39 -15.98
CA LYS A 78 10.21 -10.35 -16.38
C LYS A 78 10.52 -10.36 -17.88
N ASN A 79 9.60 -9.88 -18.71
CA ASN A 79 9.73 -9.88 -20.17
C ASN A 79 10.08 -8.49 -20.73
N LEU A 80 10.30 -7.50 -19.88
CA LEU A 80 10.78 -6.18 -20.33
C LEU A 80 12.20 -6.28 -20.85
N LYS A 81 12.41 -5.68 -21.99
CA LYS A 81 13.73 -5.59 -22.61
C LYS A 81 14.56 -4.45 -22.03
N SER A 82 15.86 -4.48 -22.28
CA SER A 82 16.75 -3.36 -21.97
C SER A 82 16.21 -2.07 -22.62
N GLY A 83 16.22 -0.97 -21.87
CA GLY A 83 15.67 0.32 -22.31
C GLY A 83 14.15 0.49 -22.15
N GLU A 84 13.42 -0.53 -21.73
CA GLU A 84 11.96 -0.46 -21.56
C GLU A 84 11.51 -0.13 -20.11
N LEU A 85 12.44 0.11 -19.20
CA LEU A 85 12.12 0.44 -17.79
C LEU A 85 11.29 1.71 -17.64
N ASN A 86 11.38 2.63 -18.60
CA ASN A 86 10.54 3.82 -18.65
C ASN A 86 9.03 3.51 -18.76
N LYS A 87 8.67 2.32 -19.28
CA LYS A 87 7.28 1.85 -19.33
C LYS A 87 6.68 1.58 -17.94
N LEU A 88 7.50 1.48 -16.90
CA LEU A 88 7.08 1.35 -15.51
C LEU A 88 6.66 2.70 -14.89
N ASN A 89 6.88 3.81 -15.59
CA ASN A 89 6.37 5.09 -15.14
C ASN A 89 4.89 5.23 -15.50
N ILE A 90 4.11 5.73 -14.55
CA ILE A 90 2.73 6.13 -14.78
C ILE A 90 2.73 7.38 -15.67
N GLN A 91 1.91 7.35 -16.74
CA GLN A 91 1.79 8.45 -17.68
C GLN A 91 0.56 9.28 -17.35
N LEU A 92 0.78 10.48 -16.83
CA LEU A 92 -0.27 11.45 -16.54
C LEU A 92 -0.26 12.56 -17.59
N LYS A 93 -1.44 12.90 -18.10
CA LYS A 93 -1.60 14.12 -18.89
C LYS A 93 -1.43 15.32 -17.97
N ARG A 94 -0.81 16.39 -18.47
CA ARG A 94 -0.60 17.63 -17.70
C ARG A 94 -1.89 18.19 -17.10
N SER A 95 -3.01 18.01 -17.80
CA SER A 95 -4.35 18.41 -17.36
C SER A 95 -4.89 17.59 -16.17
N GLN A 96 -4.35 16.39 -15.92
CA GLN A 96 -4.75 15.52 -14.81
C GLN A 96 -4.00 15.86 -13.52
N ILE A 97 -2.90 16.61 -13.64
CA ILE A 97 -2.11 17.05 -12.46
C ILE A 97 -2.81 18.29 -11.90
N LYS A 98 -3.65 18.10 -10.91
CA LYS A 98 -4.25 19.22 -10.16
C LYS A 98 -3.14 19.95 -9.40
N LYS A 99 -2.95 21.25 -9.67
CA LYS A 99 -2.11 22.08 -8.80
C LYS A 99 -2.75 22.09 -7.41
N ASN A 100 -2.03 21.62 -6.43
CA ASN A 100 -2.48 21.75 -5.05
C ASN A 100 -2.39 23.22 -4.66
N THR A 101 -3.54 23.89 -4.57
CA THR A 101 -3.64 25.29 -4.15
C THR A 101 -3.74 25.45 -2.64
N LYS A 102 -3.91 24.34 -1.92
CA LYS A 102 -3.94 24.38 -0.45
C LYS A 102 -2.51 24.30 0.07
N LYS A 103 -2.17 25.21 1.02
CA LYS A 103 -0.94 25.05 1.81
C LYS A 103 -0.98 23.68 2.47
N GLY A 104 0.15 22.97 2.47
CA GLY A 104 0.29 21.73 3.21
C GLY A 104 0.01 21.93 4.71
N ILE A 105 -0.07 20.82 5.41
CA ILE A 105 -0.29 20.81 6.88
C ILE A 105 0.94 21.33 7.62
N PHE A 106 2.07 21.53 6.91
CA PHE A 106 3.32 22.09 7.44
C PHE A 106 3.64 23.41 6.77
#